data_263a3d183eb401a66fdbbf369e76b0d3
#
_entry.id   263a3d183eb401a66fdbbf369e76b0d3
#
_cell.length_a   1.000
_cell.length_b   1.000
_cell.length_c   1.000
_cell.angle_alpha   90.00
_cell.angle_beta   90.00
_cell.angle_gamma   90.00
#
_symmetry.space_group_name_H-M   'P 1'
#
loop_
_entity.id
_entity.type
_entity.pdbx_description
1 polymer ?
#
loop_
_entity_poly.entity_id
_entity_poly.type
_entity_poly.pdbx_seq_one_letter_code
_entity_poly.pdbx_strand_id
1 'polypeptide(L)'
;VKGIVIGLTAALAAACSSGGSSSVDGDGAATGRVAVVTTVSPITNIAQNVGGSCVSITGIVPEGTNSHTFEPQPSDAAAFADADIVFVNGLHLEEPTTELAEANVAEGVPLVELGSETITPDEYIYDFSFPESGGDPNPHLWTNPPFARRYAEIIKDELSRVDPGCADTYEANYEAFEARIDDLDRLVREVTASVPAENRKLLTYHDSFPYFAREYGWQVIGAIQPSDFADPTAQEVADLIDQVESEQVPAIFGSEVFPSPVLEQIAAETGADYIDDLRDDDLPGENGDADHSYLGLMTFDFATLMGALGGDPSAFERFDVSNLQSGDNTEYRY
;
A
#
# COMPACT_ATOMS: atom_id res chain seq x y z
N VAL A 1 -19.42 55.09 -61.27
CA VAL A 1 -18.36 55.37 -62.24
C VAL A 1 -17.37 54.21 -62.19
N LYS A 2 -17.30 53.46 -63.31
CA LYS A 2 -16.21 52.53 -63.82
C LYS A 2 -15.70 51.49 -62.85
N GLY A 3 -15.86 50.16 -62.94
CA GLY A 3 -15.83 49.33 -64.21
C GLY A 3 -14.41 48.92 -64.52
N ILE A 4 -14.11 47.60 -64.36
CA ILE A 4 -13.38 46.85 -65.33
C ILE A 4 -13.20 45.38 -64.78
N VAL A 5 -13.56 44.48 -65.67
CA VAL A 5 -13.55 43.03 -65.72
C VAL A 5 -12.20 42.57 -66.29
N ILE A 6 -11.93 41.27 -66.25
CA ILE A 6 -10.94 40.44 -66.98
C ILE A 6 -9.92 39.80 -66.00
N GLY A 7 -9.68 38.54 -65.99
CA GLY A 7 -9.98 37.42 -66.91
C GLY A 7 -9.39 36.11 -66.37
N LEU A 8 -10.00 35.10 -66.78
CA LEU A 8 -9.78 33.68 -66.58
C LEU A 8 -8.47 33.20 -67.27
N THR A 9 -7.68 32.35 -66.61
CA THR A 9 -6.94 31.32 -67.34
C THR A 9 -6.70 30.09 -66.49
N ALA A 10 -7.21 28.96 -66.95
CA ALA A 10 -6.99 27.63 -66.49
C ALA A 10 -5.63 27.10 -67.04
N ALA A 11 -4.92 26.36 -66.27
CA ALA A 11 -3.91 25.44 -66.74
C ALA A 11 -4.00 24.11 -66.00
N LEU A 12 -4.51 23.11 -66.67
CA LEU A 12 -4.33 21.69 -66.32
C LEU A 12 -2.87 21.32 -66.52
N ALA A 13 -2.28 20.64 -65.57
CA ALA A 13 -1.14 19.76 -65.76
C ALA A 13 -1.35 18.46 -65.00
N ALA A 14 -1.63 17.41 -65.71
CA ALA A 14 -1.61 16.02 -65.22
C ALA A 14 -0.15 15.56 -65.14
N ALA A 15 0.22 14.98 -64.01
CA ALA A 15 1.42 14.14 -63.92
C ALA A 15 1.08 12.89 -63.11
N CYS A 16 1.04 11.76 -63.79
CA CYS A 16 1.08 10.44 -63.20
C CYS A 16 2.48 10.19 -62.63
N SER A 17 2.59 9.66 -61.44
CA SER A 17 3.78 8.91 -61.02
C SER A 17 3.45 7.91 -59.94
N SER A 18 3.53 6.68 -60.33
CA SER A 18 4.05 5.46 -59.67
C SER A 18 3.79 5.25 -58.19
N GLY A 19 3.14 4.11 -57.96
CA GLY A 19 2.91 3.48 -56.65
C GLY A 19 4.19 3.23 -55.85
N GLY A 20 4.05 3.50 -54.59
CA GLY A 20 4.82 2.93 -53.51
C GLY A 20 3.83 2.41 -52.51
N SER A 21 3.59 1.09 -52.54
CA SER A 21 2.92 0.40 -51.42
C SER A 21 3.87 0.43 -50.25
N SER A 22 3.70 1.38 -49.36
CA SER A 22 4.22 1.28 -48.00
C SER A 22 3.23 0.41 -47.26
N SER A 23 3.61 -0.83 -47.02
CA SER A 23 3.03 -1.66 -45.99
C SER A 23 3.26 -0.92 -44.68
N VAL A 24 2.20 -0.31 -44.15
CA VAL A 24 2.14 0.07 -42.75
C VAL A 24 1.93 -1.23 -42.03
N ASP A 25 3.01 -1.81 -41.54
CA ASP A 25 2.94 -2.79 -40.46
C ASP A 25 2.23 -2.07 -39.30
N GLY A 26 0.98 -2.41 -39.13
CA GLY A 26 0.19 -1.96 -38.01
C GLY A 26 0.63 -2.71 -36.77
N ASP A 27 1.68 -2.21 -36.13
CA ASP A 27 1.87 -2.42 -34.71
C ASP A 27 0.82 -1.53 -34.02
N GLY A 28 -0.33 -2.11 -33.77
CA GLY A 28 -1.35 -1.53 -32.91
C GLY A 28 -0.87 -1.64 -31.46
N ALA A 29 0.11 -0.82 -31.09
CA ALA A 29 0.31 -0.51 -29.69
C ALA A 29 -0.99 0.13 -29.21
N ALA A 30 -1.68 -0.53 -28.31
CA ALA A 30 -2.78 0.06 -27.55
C ALA A 30 -2.21 1.32 -26.87
N THR A 31 -2.70 2.50 -27.29
CA THR A 31 -2.21 3.80 -26.80
C THR A 31 -2.88 4.20 -25.48
N GLY A 32 -3.40 3.25 -24.72
CA GLY A 32 -4.01 3.43 -23.40
C GLY A 32 -3.12 2.87 -22.30
N ARG A 33 -3.12 3.52 -21.12
CA ARG A 33 -2.54 2.95 -19.91
C ARG A 33 -3.40 1.80 -19.42
N VAL A 34 -2.80 0.82 -18.73
CA VAL A 34 -3.54 -0.23 -18.02
C VAL A 34 -4.32 0.42 -16.86
N ALA A 35 -5.62 0.22 -16.83
CA ALA A 35 -6.49 0.66 -15.75
C ALA A 35 -6.34 -0.31 -14.56
N VAL A 36 -5.66 0.12 -13.52
CA VAL A 36 -5.40 -0.63 -12.29
C VAL A 36 -6.31 -0.13 -11.20
N VAL A 37 -6.99 -1.02 -10.49
CA VAL A 37 -7.70 -0.69 -9.25
C VAL A 37 -6.99 -1.39 -8.09
N THR A 38 -6.82 -0.66 -7.01
CA THR A 38 -6.20 -1.13 -5.76
C THR A 38 -7.11 -0.82 -4.58
N THR A 39 -6.78 -1.35 -3.41
CA THR A 39 -7.55 -1.10 -2.19
C THR A 39 -6.86 -0.08 -1.29
N VAL A 40 -6.00 -0.49 -0.38
CA VAL A 40 -5.34 0.38 0.61
C VAL A 40 -4.13 1.11 0.04
N SER A 41 -3.81 2.26 0.62
CA SER A 41 -2.76 3.18 0.14
C SER A 41 -1.37 2.55 -0.01
N PRO A 42 -0.88 1.66 0.86
CA PRO A 42 0.40 0.99 0.67
C PRO A 42 0.45 0.17 -0.63
N ILE A 43 -0.62 -0.57 -0.95
CA ILE A 43 -0.73 -1.34 -2.19
C ILE A 43 -0.82 -0.41 -3.40
N THR A 44 -1.60 0.65 -3.30
CA THR A 44 -1.70 1.70 -4.34
C THR A 44 -0.33 2.25 -4.68
N ASN A 45 0.48 2.56 -3.66
CA ASN A 45 1.81 3.12 -3.85
C ASN A 45 2.83 2.11 -4.39
N ILE A 46 2.79 0.86 -3.94
CA ILE A 46 3.63 -0.21 -4.51
C ILE A 46 3.30 -0.37 -6.01
N ALA A 47 2.00 -0.41 -6.36
CA ALA A 47 1.57 -0.48 -7.75
C ALA A 47 2.00 0.75 -8.57
N GLN A 48 1.99 1.95 -8.00
CA GLN A 48 2.51 3.18 -8.61
C GLN A 48 4.01 3.05 -8.94
N ASN A 49 4.81 2.60 -7.97
CA ASN A 49 6.25 2.48 -8.14
C ASN A 49 6.64 1.41 -9.18
N VAL A 50 5.87 0.34 -9.29
CA VAL A 50 6.08 -0.74 -10.28
C VAL A 50 5.51 -0.36 -11.64
N GLY A 51 4.27 0.11 -11.68
CA GLY A 51 3.53 0.37 -12.92
C GLY A 51 4.02 1.62 -13.68
N GLY A 52 4.41 2.67 -12.94
CA GLY A 52 4.95 3.90 -13.50
C GLY A 52 4.01 4.56 -14.51
N SER A 53 4.56 4.98 -15.65
CA SER A 53 3.80 5.68 -16.69
C SER A 53 2.89 4.78 -17.53
N CYS A 54 3.01 3.46 -17.40
CA CYS A 54 2.23 2.50 -18.18
C CYS A 54 0.84 2.23 -17.61
N VAL A 55 0.58 2.66 -16.38
CA VAL A 55 -0.68 2.41 -15.67
C VAL A 55 -1.43 3.69 -15.34
N SER A 56 -2.72 3.55 -15.07
CA SER A 56 -3.55 4.55 -14.39
C SER A 56 -4.20 3.86 -13.20
N ILE A 57 -3.98 4.35 -11.99
CA ILE A 57 -4.32 3.65 -10.76
C ILE A 57 -5.42 4.40 -10.02
N THR A 58 -6.41 3.67 -9.52
CA THR A 58 -7.44 4.17 -8.61
C THR A 58 -7.41 3.37 -7.32
N GLY A 59 -7.07 3.99 -6.20
CA GLY A 59 -7.24 3.44 -4.85
C GLY A 59 -8.70 3.57 -4.41
N ILE A 60 -9.24 2.55 -3.75
CA ILE A 60 -10.66 2.52 -3.34
C ILE A 60 -10.84 2.93 -1.89
N VAL A 61 -10.02 2.42 -0.99
CA VAL A 61 -10.11 2.74 0.44
C VAL A 61 -9.50 4.11 0.68
N PRO A 62 -10.27 5.08 1.23
CA PRO A 62 -9.72 6.40 1.54
C PRO A 62 -8.75 6.33 2.71
N GLU A 63 -7.68 7.13 2.64
CA GLU A 63 -6.81 7.36 3.79
C GLU A 63 -7.60 7.97 4.96
N GLY A 64 -7.18 7.70 6.17
CA GLY A 64 -7.88 8.11 7.38
C GLY A 64 -9.14 7.28 7.70
N THR A 65 -9.30 6.12 7.09
CA THR A 65 -10.41 5.20 7.37
C THR A 65 -9.89 3.82 7.77
N ASN A 66 -10.65 3.14 8.62
CA ASN A 66 -10.35 1.75 8.97
C ASN A 66 -10.68 0.83 7.78
N SER A 67 -9.66 0.25 7.16
CA SER A 67 -9.77 -0.62 5.99
C SER A 67 -10.61 -1.88 6.24
N HIS A 68 -10.59 -2.42 7.46
CA HIS A 68 -11.37 -3.60 7.85
C HIS A 68 -12.88 -3.37 7.88
N THR A 69 -13.30 -2.14 8.16
CA THR A 69 -14.73 -1.80 8.32
C THR A 69 -15.22 -0.84 7.24
N PHE A 70 -14.38 -0.50 6.28
CA PHE A 70 -14.75 0.39 5.19
C PHE A 70 -15.80 -0.25 4.29
N GLU A 71 -16.90 0.47 4.08
CA GLU A 71 -17.98 0.09 3.17
C GLU A 71 -17.86 0.90 1.86
N PRO A 72 -17.48 0.26 0.73
CA PRO A 72 -17.33 0.97 -0.53
C PRO A 72 -18.67 1.52 -1.03
N GLN A 73 -18.61 2.64 -1.76
CA GLN A 73 -19.81 3.24 -2.33
C GLN A 73 -20.26 2.47 -3.57
N PRO A 74 -21.56 2.44 -3.89
CA PRO A 74 -22.04 1.81 -5.13
C PRO A 74 -21.42 2.40 -6.41
N SER A 75 -20.91 3.64 -6.34
CA SER A 75 -20.16 4.28 -7.44
C SER A 75 -18.81 3.62 -7.71
N ASP A 76 -18.23 2.93 -6.73
CA ASP A 76 -16.93 2.28 -6.85
C ASP A 76 -17.02 1.04 -7.75
N ALA A 77 -18.21 0.46 -7.86
CA ALA A 77 -18.50 -0.62 -8.82
C ALA A 77 -18.11 -0.25 -10.27
N ALA A 78 -18.19 1.03 -10.63
CA ALA A 78 -17.78 1.46 -11.97
C ALA A 78 -16.25 1.37 -12.17
N ALA A 79 -15.45 1.68 -11.13
CA ALA A 79 -14.00 1.54 -11.21
C ALA A 79 -13.60 0.08 -11.42
N PHE A 80 -14.24 -0.86 -10.72
CA PHE A 80 -14.00 -2.29 -10.91
C PHE A 80 -14.47 -2.79 -12.29
N ALA A 81 -15.60 -2.29 -12.80
CA ALA A 81 -16.12 -2.69 -14.12
C ALA A 81 -15.21 -2.21 -15.27
N ASP A 82 -14.53 -1.10 -15.10
CA ASP A 82 -13.64 -0.48 -16.10
C ASP A 82 -12.17 -0.89 -15.92
N ALA A 83 -11.83 -1.71 -14.92
CA ALA A 83 -10.47 -2.15 -14.62
C ALA A 83 -9.96 -3.17 -15.65
N ASP A 84 -8.67 -3.08 -15.99
CA ASP A 84 -7.92 -4.12 -16.70
C ASP A 84 -7.31 -5.15 -15.73
N ILE A 85 -7.08 -4.74 -14.48
CA ILE A 85 -6.60 -5.58 -13.38
C ILE A 85 -6.95 -4.96 -12.02
N VAL A 86 -7.21 -5.80 -11.04
CA VAL A 86 -7.49 -5.40 -9.64
C VAL A 86 -6.49 -6.08 -8.71
N PHE A 87 -5.88 -5.30 -7.81
CA PHE A 87 -5.06 -5.81 -6.72
C PHE A 87 -5.73 -5.49 -5.38
N VAL A 88 -5.99 -6.52 -4.60
CA VAL A 88 -6.49 -6.41 -3.23
C VAL A 88 -5.45 -7.01 -2.27
N ASN A 89 -5.50 -6.62 -1.00
CA ASN A 89 -4.68 -7.31 -0.01
C ASN A 89 -5.14 -8.76 0.17
N GLY A 90 -6.44 -8.96 0.29
CA GLY A 90 -7.01 -10.25 0.65
C GLY A 90 -6.79 -10.58 2.13
N LEU A 91 -6.81 -11.87 2.48
CA LEU A 91 -6.74 -12.33 3.88
C LEU A 91 -7.79 -11.66 4.78
N HIS A 92 -8.97 -11.37 4.22
CA HIS A 92 -10.11 -10.72 4.90
C HIS A 92 -9.86 -9.27 5.40
N LEU A 93 -8.84 -8.56 4.90
CA LEU A 93 -8.59 -7.17 5.29
C LEU A 93 -9.78 -6.28 4.93
N GLU A 94 -10.14 -6.25 3.65
CA GLU A 94 -11.13 -5.34 3.06
C GLU A 94 -12.29 -6.12 2.40
N GLU A 95 -12.90 -7.03 3.15
CA GLU A 95 -13.88 -7.99 2.62
C GLU A 95 -15.05 -7.34 1.85
N PRO A 96 -15.71 -6.25 2.34
CA PRO A 96 -16.77 -5.59 1.57
C PRO A 96 -16.28 -5.01 0.24
N THR A 97 -15.05 -4.54 0.18
CA THR A 97 -14.43 -4.00 -1.05
C THR A 97 -14.11 -5.13 -2.04
N THR A 98 -13.59 -6.24 -1.53
CA THR A 98 -13.30 -7.44 -2.34
C THR A 98 -14.58 -8.04 -2.91
N GLU A 99 -15.66 -8.16 -2.11
CA GLU A 99 -16.97 -8.62 -2.59
C GLU A 99 -17.53 -7.70 -3.70
N LEU A 100 -17.38 -6.38 -3.56
CA LEU A 100 -17.80 -5.45 -4.60
C LEU A 100 -16.97 -5.62 -5.88
N ALA A 101 -15.66 -5.85 -5.76
CA ALA A 101 -14.76 -6.11 -6.88
C ALA A 101 -15.19 -7.40 -7.61
N GLU A 102 -15.34 -8.51 -6.89
CA GLU A 102 -15.76 -9.81 -7.45
C GLU A 102 -17.09 -9.72 -8.21
N ALA A 103 -18.03 -8.93 -7.69
CA ALA A 103 -19.35 -8.77 -8.29
C ALA A 103 -19.35 -7.91 -9.57
N ASN A 104 -18.34 -7.07 -9.79
CA ASN A 104 -18.36 -6.03 -10.84
C ASN A 104 -17.22 -6.13 -11.86
N VAL A 105 -16.11 -6.79 -11.52
CA VAL A 105 -14.99 -6.97 -12.45
C VAL A 105 -15.45 -7.74 -13.69
N ALA A 106 -14.98 -7.34 -14.88
CA ALA A 106 -15.38 -7.97 -16.13
C ALA A 106 -14.81 -9.39 -16.25
N GLU A 107 -15.54 -10.27 -16.98
CA GLU A 107 -15.10 -11.64 -17.20
C GLU A 107 -13.68 -11.70 -17.82
N GLY A 108 -12.75 -12.39 -17.16
CA GLY A 108 -11.38 -12.58 -17.62
C GLY A 108 -10.40 -11.49 -17.17
N VAL A 109 -10.86 -10.44 -16.48
CA VAL A 109 -9.99 -9.47 -15.82
C VAL A 109 -9.46 -10.10 -14.53
N PRO A 110 -8.13 -10.04 -14.27
CA PRO A 110 -7.57 -10.59 -13.05
C PRO A 110 -7.97 -9.78 -11.82
N LEU A 111 -8.39 -10.49 -10.77
CA LEU A 111 -8.46 -9.98 -9.40
C LEU A 111 -7.41 -10.77 -8.60
N VAL A 112 -6.41 -10.09 -8.09
CA VAL A 112 -5.21 -10.67 -7.47
C VAL A 112 -5.20 -10.35 -5.98
N GLU A 113 -5.25 -11.37 -5.14
CA GLU A 113 -5.09 -11.24 -3.69
C GLU A 113 -3.62 -11.34 -3.33
N LEU A 114 -2.97 -10.21 -3.08
CA LEU A 114 -1.53 -10.13 -2.84
C LEU A 114 -1.08 -10.93 -1.61
N GLY A 115 -1.87 -10.91 -0.54
CA GLY A 115 -1.56 -11.64 0.68
C GLY A 115 -1.53 -13.15 0.46
N SER A 116 -2.56 -13.70 -0.18
CA SER A 116 -2.68 -15.13 -0.47
C SER A 116 -1.62 -15.64 -1.45
N GLU A 117 -1.12 -14.75 -2.34
CA GLU A 117 -0.03 -15.05 -3.28
C GLU A 117 1.37 -14.88 -2.65
N THR A 118 1.45 -14.25 -1.47
CA THR A 118 2.72 -13.95 -0.78
C THR A 118 3.08 -15.01 0.24
N ILE A 119 2.12 -15.49 1.03
CA ILE A 119 2.35 -16.48 2.09
C ILE A 119 1.39 -17.66 1.96
N THR A 120 1.80 -18.79 2.49
CA THR A 120 0.97 -20.01 2.57
C THR A 120 0.30 -20.13 3.94
N PRO A 121 -0.77 -20.94 4.08
CA PRO A 121 -1.43 -21.13 5.37
C PRO A 121 -0.53 -21.53 6.53
N ASP A 122 0.60 -22.21 6.25
CA ASP A 122 1.58 -22.58 7.27
C ASP A 122 2.37 -21.37 7.82
N GLU A 123 2.29 -20.23 7.15
CA GLU A 123 2.98 -18.99 7.51
C GLU A 123 2.04 -17.96 8.15
N TYR A 124 0.73 -18.26 8.19
CA TYR A 124 -0.26 -17.37 8.80
C TYR A 124 0.07 -17.10 10.27
N ILE A 125 -0.16 -15.85 10.68
CA ILE A 125 -0.10 -15.46 12.09
C ILE A 125 -1.51 -15.19 12.55
N TYR A 126 -1.86 -15.84 13.66
CA TYR A 126 -3.05 -15.57 14.43
C TYR A 126 -2.61 -14.93 15.75
N ASP A 127 -3.24 -13.84 16.15
CA ASP A 127 -2.82 -13.05 17.28
C ASP A 127 -4.01 -12.41 18.03
N PHE A 128 -3.79 -11.27 18.69
CA PHE A 128 -4.76 -10.69 19.61
C PHE A 128 -6.05 -10.23 18.94
N SER A 129 -5.92 -9.45 17.84
CA SER A 129 -7.08 -8.97 17.06
C SER A 129 -7.55 -9.99 16.02
N PHE A 130 -6.71 -10.99 15.71
CA PHE A 130 -6.97 -12.03 14.70
C PHE A 130 -6.77 -13.43 15.32
N PRO A 131 -7.62 -13.85 16.29
CA PRO A 131 -7.45 -15.13 16.96
C PRO A 131 -7.77 -16.30 16.02
N GLU A 132 -7.02 -17.41 16.13
CA GLU A 132 -7.22 -18.63 15.30
C GLU A 132 -8.67 -19.15 15.35
N SER A 133 -9.37 -18.90 16.47
CA SER A 133 -10.78 -19.27 16.60
C SER A 133 -11.71 -18.46 15.71
N GLY A 134 -11.28 -17.29 15.22
CA GLY A 134 -11.99 -16.48 14.23
C GLY A 134 -11.88 -17.06 12.82
N GLY A 135 -10.78 -17.73 12.53
CA GLY A 135 -10.49 -18.35 11.24
C GLY A 135 -9.64 -17.48 10.32
N ASP A 136 -9.59 -16.17 10.53
CA ASP A 136 -8.94 -15.19 9.68
C ASP A 136 -7.56 -14.83 10.24
N PRO A 137 -6.47 -14.99 9.45
CA PRO A 137 -5.14 -14.60 9.89
C PRO A 137 -4.96 -13.08 9.87
N ASN A 138 -3.95 -12.58 10.58
CA ASN A 138 -3.56 -11.19 10.49
C ASN A 138 -3.20 -10.83 9.03
N PRO A 139 -3.83 -9.79 8.43
CA PRO A 139 -3.66 -9.49 7.01
C PRO A 139 -2.53 -8.50 6.68
N HIS A 140 -1.85 -7.91 7.68
CA HIS A 140 -0.94 -6.77 7.51
C HIS A 140 0.47 -7.18 7.06
N LEU A 141 0.57 -7.80 5.86
CA LEU A 141 1.84 -8.29 5.36
C LEU A 141 2.79 -7.17 4.91
N TRP A 142 2.25 -6.04 4.41
CA TRP A 142 3.07 -4.93 3.89
C TRP A 142 3.92 -4.25 4.97
N THR A 143 3.57 -4.38 6.25
CA THR A 143 4.39 -3.87 7.35
C THR A 143 5.73 -4.62 7.50
N ASN A 144 5.89 -5.73 6.79
CA ASN A 144 7.14 -6.47 6.67
C ASN A 144 7.78 -6.20 5.29
N PRO A 145 8.89 -5.45 5.20
CA PRO A 145 9.55 -5.11 3.94
C PRO A 145 9.81 -6.30 2.99
N PRO A 146 10.29 -7.48 3.43
CA PRO A 146 10.37 -8.67 2.58
C PRO A 146 9.05 -9.07 1.91
N PHE A 147 7.91 -8.94 2.58
CA PHE A 147 6.62 -9.26 1.99
C PHE A 147 6.12 -8.17 1.04
N ALA A 148 6.37 -6.90 1.35
CA ALA A 148 6.08 -5.81 0.41
C ALA A 148 6.89 -5.93 -0.88
N ARG A 149 8.15 -6.40 -0.80
CA ARG A 149 8.93 -6.76 -1.99
C ARG A 149 8.24 -7.85 -2.80
N ARG A 150 7.68 -8.86 -2.13
CA ARG A 150 6.92 -9.92 -2.81
C ARG A 150 5.64 -9.38 -3.46
N TYR A 151 4.95 -8.43 -2.81
CA TYR A 151 3.82 -7.72 -3.43
C TYR A 151 4.25 -7.02 -4.73
N ALA A 152 5.37 -6.29 -4.69
CA ALA A 152 5.91 -5.62 -5.87
C ALA A 152 6.25 -6.60 -7.01
N GLU A 153 6.81 -7.77 -6.69
CA GLU A 153 7.11 -8.84 -7.66
C GLU A 153 5.83 -9.39 -8.30
N ILE A 154 4.81 -9.70 -7.50
CA ILE A 154 3.51 -10.19 -8.00
C ILE A 154 2.87 -9.13 -8.91
N ILE A 155 2.84 -7.87 -8.49
CA ILE A 155 2.31 -6.76 -9.28
C ILE A 155 3.04 -6.64 -10.62
N LYS A 156 4.37 -6.72 -10.63
CA LYS A 156 5.19 -6.69 -11.85
C LYS A 156 4.85 -7.84 -12.81
N ASP A 157 4.74 -9.05 -12.27
CA ASP A 157 4.45 -10.24 -13.07
C ASP A 157 3.05 -10.16 -13.69
N GLU A 158 2.05 -9.75 -12.92
CA GLU A 158 0.68 -9.64 -13.36
C GLU A 158 0.48 -8.48 -14.36
N LEU A 159 1.09 -7.31 -14.13
CA LEU A 159 1.08 -6.21 -15.08
C LEU A 159 1.75 -6.61 -16.41
N SER A 160 2.88 -7.33 -16.36
CA SER A 160 3.57 -7.82 -17.54
C SER A 160 2.73 -8.82 -18.33
N ARG A 161 1.86 -9.58 -17.66
CA ARG A 161 0.93 -10.52 -18.30
C ARG A 161 -0.22 -9.79 -18.98
N VAL A 162 -0.75 -8.74 -18.37
CA VAL A 162 -1.85 -7.93 -18.91
C VAL A 162 -1.37 -7.02 -20.04
N ASP A 163 -0.21 -6.39 -19.86
CA ASP A 163 0.41 -5.50 -20.87
C ASP A 163 1.87 -5.91 -21.16
N PRO A 164 2.07 -6.90 -22.04
CA PRO A 164 3.42 -7.30 -22.45
C PRO A 164 4.21 -6.18 -23.14
N GLY A 165 3.54 -5.13 -23.64
CA GLY A 165 4.18 -4.00 -24.30
C GLY A 165 5.01 -3.14 -23.34
N CYS A 166 4.66 -3.11 -22.07
CA CYS A 166 5.38 -2.39 -21.01
C CYS A 166 6.22 -3.31 -20.09
N ALA A 167 6.35 -4.61 -20.38
CA ALA A 167 7.01 -5.58 -19.50
C ALA A 167 8.44 -5.16 -19.10
N ASP A 168 9.24 -4.66 -20.04
CA ASP A 168 10.61 -4.17 -19.76
C ASP A 168 10.60 -2.96 -18.81
N THR A 169 9.57 -2.13 -18.86
CA THR A 169 9.39 -0.98 -17.95
C THR A 169 9.03 -1.46 -16.55
N TYR A 170 8.09 -2.39 -16.43
CA TYR A 170 7.70 -2.97 -15.15
C TYR A 170 8.86 -3.68 -14.47
N GLU A 171 9.65 -4.45 -15.22
CA GLU A 171 10.86 -5.10 -14.70
C GLU A 171 11.88 -4.09 -14.17
N ALA A 172 12.22 -3.06 -14.97
CA ALA A 172 13.18 -2.03 -14.56
C ALA A 172 12.70 -1.25 -13.31
N ASN A 173 11.40 -0.95 -13.24
CA ASN A 173 10.81 -0.27 -12.10
C ASN A 173 10.85 -1.16 -10.85
N TYR A 174 10.49 -2.44 -11.00
CA TYR A 174 10.54 -3.41 -9.91
C TYR A 174 11.97 -3.57 -9.38
N GLU A 175 12.98 -3.79 -10.24
CA GLU A 175 14.37 -3.90 -9.81
C GLU A 175 14.85 -2.67 -9.01
N ALA A 176 14.45 -1.47 -9.45
CA ALA A 176 14.79 -0.24 -8.75
C ALA A 176 14.07 -0.13 -7.39
N PHE A 177 12.78 -0.53 -7.33
CA PHE A 177 12.00 -0.49 -6.09
C PHE A 177 12.43 -1.59 -5.10
N GLU A 178 12.67 -2.82 -5.59
CA GLU A 178 13.24 -3.91 -4.81
C GLU A 178 14.53 -3.49 -4.11
N ALA A 179 15.46 -2.85 -4.84
CA ALA A 179 16.70 -2.38 -4.24
C ALA A 179 16.48 -1.39 -3.10
N ARG A 180 15.44 -0.54 -3.19
CA ARG A 180 15.07 0.40 -2.11
C ARG A 180 14.45 -0.32 -0.91
N ILE A 181 13.60 -1.33 -1.15
CA ILE A 181 13.04 -2.15 -0.07
C ILE A 181 14.15 -2.97 0.62
N ASP A 182 15.10 -3.52 -0.11
CA ASP A 182 16.25 -4.24 0.45
C ASP A 182 17.15 -3.33 1.29
N ASP A 183 17.32 -2.07 0.88
CA ASP A 183 18.02 -1.06 1.67
C ASP A 183 17.25 -0.72 2.95
N LEU A 184 15.91 -0.62 2.89
CA LEU A 184 15.05 -0.43 4.05
C LEU A 184 15.13 -1.64 5.01
N ASP A 185 15.01 -2.87 4.50
CA ASP A 185 15.14 -4.10 5.32
C ASP A 185 16.46 -4.13 6.10
N ARG A 186 17.56 -3.82 5.40
CA ARG A 186 18.89 -3.76 6.03
C ARG A 186 18.94 -2.68 7.13
N LEU A 187 18.35 -1.52 6.87
CA LEU A 187 18.29 -0.41 7.81
C LEU A 187 17.46 -0.76 9.05
N VAL A 188 16.31 -1.41 8.86
CA VAL A 188 15.45 -1.91 9.96
C VAL A 188 16.23 -2.88 10.85
N ARG A 189 17.00 -3.82 10.29
CA ARG A 189 17.85 -4.74 11.07
C ARG A 189 18.93 -4.00 11.84
N GLU A 190 19.56 -2.99 11.24
CA GLU A 190 20.58 -2.16 11.89
C GLU A 190 20.01 -1.39 13.08
N VAL A 191 18.87 -0.69 12.87
CA VAL A 191 18.25 0.11 13.93
C VAL A 191 17.63 -0.79 15.01
N THR A 192 17.02 -1.92 14.65
CA THR A 192 16.56 -2.94 15.62
C THR A 192 17.69 -3.36 16.56
N ALA A 193 18.90 -3.53 16.04
CA ALA A 193 20.04 -3.91 16.89
C ALA A 193 20.41 -2.86 17.94
N SER A 194 20.03 -1.59 17.74
CA SER A 194 20.24 -0.51 18.71
C SER A 194 19.18 -0.47 19.83
N VAL A 195 18.01 -1.07 19.62
CA VAL A 195 16.95 -1.16 20.63
C VAL A 195 17.33 -2.20 21.68
N PRO A 196 17.28 -1.89 23.00
CA PRO A 196 17.48 -2.88 24.06
C PRO A 196 16.57 -4.10 23.85
N ALA A 197 17.13 -5.31 24.00
CA ALA A 197 16.37 -6.54 23.71
C ALA A 197 15.10 -6.70 24.56
N GLU A 198 15.16 -6.22 25.80
CA GLU A 198 14.04 -6.21 26.75
C GLU A 198 12.90 -5.27 26.33
N ASN A 199 13.21 -4.26 25.49
CA ASN A 199 12.25 -3.27 25.02
C ASN A 199 11.65 -3.62 23.65
N ARG A 200 12.09 -4.70 22.99
CA ARG A 200 11.56 -5.12 21.68
C ARG A 200 10.20 -5.79 21.82
N LYS A 201 9.26 -5.06 22.41
CA LYS A 201 7.90 -5.48 22.70
C LYS A 201 6.93 -4.43 22.19
N LEU A 202 5.89 -4.85 21.49
CA LEU A 202 4.89 -3.99 20.91
C LEU A 202 3.54 -4.19 21.61
N LEU A 203 2.95 -3.11 22.06
CA LEU A 203 1.54 -2.98 22.37
C LEU A 203 1.01 -1.82 21.57
N THR A 204 0.14 -2.12 20.61
CA THR A 204 -0.40 -1.16 19.65
C THR A 204 -1.91 -1.04 19.79
N TYR A 205 -2.50 0.04 19.31
CA TYR A 205 -3.95 0.11 19.20
C TYR A 205 -4.48 -0.93 18.23
N HIS A 206 -3.99 -0.89 17.01
CA HIS A 206 -4.29 -1.85 15.95
C HIS A 206 -3.15 -2.87 15.81
N ASP A 207 -3.50 -4.13 15.57
CA ASP A 207 -2.53 -5.24 15.53
C ASP A 207 -1.98 -5.43 14.12
N SER A 208 -1.13 -4.50 13.66
CA SER A 208 -0.62 -4.46 12.29
C SER A 208 0.83 -4.92 12.11
N PHE A 209 1.56 -5.22 13.20
CA PHE A 209 2.99 -5.51 13.12
C PHE A 209 3.45 -6.96 13.43
N PRO A 210 2.62 -8.03 13.37
CA PRO A 210 3.09 -9.34 13.79
C PRO A 210 4.09 -9.97 12.81
N TYR A 211 3.97 -9.73 11.51
CA TYR A 211 4.94 -10.22 10.52
C TYR A 211 6.28 -9.49 10.61
N PHE A 212 6.24 -8.17 10.86
CA PHE A 212 7.43 -7.39 11.22
C PHE A 212 8.08 -7.95 12.50
N ALA A 213 7.31 -8.17 13.54
CA ALA A 213 7.82 -8.65 14.82
C ALA A 213 8.51 -10.01 14.66
N ARG A 214 7.89 -10.94 13.91
CA ARG A 214 8.48 -12.26 13.60
C ARG A 214 9.81 -12.13 12.84
N GLU A 215 9.87 -11.25 11.83
CA GLU A 215 11.03 -11.09 10.95
C GLU A 215 12.23 -10.48 11.69
N TYR A 216 11.98 -9.47 12.53
CA TYR A 216 13.06 -8.69 13.15
C TYR A 216 13.31 -9.04 14.63
N GLY A 217 12.68 -10.11 15.14
CA GLY A 217 12.90 -10.60 16.50
C GLY A 217 12.29 -9.70 17.58
N TRP A 218 11.12 -9.16 17.30
CA TRP A 218 10.28 -8.44 18.25
C TRP A 218 9.17 -9.34 18.78
N GLN A 219 8.47 -8.90 19.81
CA GLN A 219 7.32 -9.58 20.37
C GLN A 219 6.11 -8.64 20.39
N VAL A 220 5.01 -9.00 19.74
CA VAL A 220 3.72 -8.38 20.01
C VAL A 220 3.20 -8.96 21.32
N ILE A 221 2.93 -8.08 22.29
CA ILE A 221 2.47 -8.47 23.62
C ILE A 221 0.99 -8.23 23.79
N GLY A 222 0.36 -7.40 22.95
CA GLY A 222 -1.06 -7.11 22.98
C GLY A 222 -1.47 -6.12 21.92
N ALA A 223 -2.77 -6.07 21.68
CA ALA A 223 -3.45 -5.03 20.92
C ALA A 223 -4.65 -4.53 21.69
N ILE A 224 -5.00 -3.24 21.51
CA ILE A 224 -6.14 -2.62 22.21
C ILE A 224 -7.44 -2.99 21.52
N GLN A 225 -7.44 -2.98 20.20
CA GLN A 225 -8.62 -3.24 19.39
C GLN A 225 -8.94 -4.74 19.38
N PRO A 226 -10.12 -5.16 19.89
CA PRO A 226 -10.56 -6.54 19.85
C PRO A 226 -10.81 -7.04 18.41
N SER A 227 -11.00 -8.35 18.26
CA SER A 227 -11.25 -9.00 16.96
C SER A 227 -12.56 -8.57 16.27
N ASP A 228 -13.48 -7.93 16.99
CA ASP A 228 -14.73 -7.38 16.43
C ASP A 228 -14.62 -5.88 16.11
N PHE A 229 -13.43 -5.30 16.22
CA PHE A 229 -13.13 -3.88 16.03
C PHE A 229 -13.98 -2.92 16.89
N ALA A 230 -14.55 -3.41 17.98
CA ALA A 230 -15.28 -2.60 18.96
C ALA A 230 -14.32 -1.95 19.99
N ASP A 231 -14.86 -1.05 20.81
CA ASP A 231 -14.11 -0.53 21.94
C ASP A 231 -13.87 -1.64 22.98
N PRO A 232 -12.68 -1.72 23.61
CA PRO A 232 -12.39 -2.72 24.61
C PRO A 232 -13.25 -2.57 25.86
N THR A 233 -13.58 -3.68 26.50
CA THR A 233 -14.30 -3.70 27.78
C THR A 233 -13.40 -3.23 28.92
N ALA A 234 -14.01 -2.81 30.04
CA ALA A 234 -13.24 -2.41 31.23
C ALA A 234 -12.35 -3.54 31.79
N GLN A 235 -12.71 -4.81 31.58
CA GLN A 235 -11.88 -5.94 32.01
C GLN A 235 -10.65 -6.09 31.09
N GLU A 236 -10.81 -5.97 29.78
CA GLU A 236 -9.72 -6.02 28.82
C GLU A 236 -8.72 -4.87 29.06
N VAL A 237 -9.22 -3.66 29.37
CA VAL A 237 -8.37 -2.53 29.76
C VAL A 237 -7.56 -2.84 31.02
N ALA A 238 -8.19 -3.44 32.05
CA ALA A 238 -7.48 -3.80 33.26
C ALA A 238 -6.41 -4.88 33.01
N ASP A 239 -6.73 -5.88 32.20
CA ASP A 239 -5.78 -6.94 31.81
C ASP A 239 -4.58 -6.38 31.03
N LEU A 240 -4.81 -5.38 30.16
CA LEU A 240 -3.75 -4.68 29.43
C LEU A 240 -2.86 -3.83 30.34
N ILE A 241 -3.44 -3.14 31.36
CA ILE A 241 -2.67 -2.40 32.36
C ILE A 241 -1.74 -3.37 33.11
N ASP A 242 -2.27 -4.48 33.63
CA ASP A 242 -1.48 -5.50 34.32
C ASP A 242 -0.35 -6.05 33.42
N GLN A 243 -0.61 -6.19 32.13
CA GLN A 243 0.36 -6.68 31.15
C GLN A 243 1.48 -5.65 30.90
N VAL A 244 1.15 -4.38 30.65
CA VAL A 244 2.15 -3.30 30.46
C VAL A 244 3.05 -3.19 31.69
N GLU A 245 2.47 -3.24 32.90
CA GLU A 245 3.25 -3.21 34.14
C GLU A 245 4.17 -4.43 34.29
N SER A 246 3.66 -5.65 34.02
CA SER A 246 4.43 -6.89 34.16
C SER A 246 5.55 -7.00 33.14
N GLU A 247 5.32 -6.54 31.91
CA GLU A 247 6.27 -6.57 30.79
C GLU A 247 7.24 -5.39 30.81
N GLN A 248 6.98 -4.37 31.65
CA GLN A 248 7.78 -3.15 31.77
C GLN A 248 8.02 -2.44 30.43
N VAL A 249 6.98 -2.32 29.61
CA VAL A 249 7.05 -1.70 28.28
C VAL A 249 7.22 -0.19 28.44
N PRO A 250 8.26 0.43 27.84
CA PRO A 250 8.49 1.87 28.01
C PRO A 250 7.52 2.74 27.23
N ALA A 251 6.93 2.25 26.14
CA ALA A 251 5.99 2.99 25.32
C ALA A 251 4.88 2.07 24.78
N ILE A 252 3.70 2.65 24.56
CA ILE A 252 2.54 2.03 23.91
C ILE A 252 2.09 2.92 22.75
N PHE A 253 1.52 2.31 21.71
CA PHE A 253 1.34 2.97 20.42
C PHE A 253 -0.14 3.02 20.02
N GLY A 254 -0.61 4.23 19.73
CA GLY A 254 -1.90 4.49 19.09
C GLY A 254 -1.76 4.60 17.57
N SER A 255 -2.87 4.92 16.93
CA SER A 255 -2.95 5.21 15.51
C SER A 255 -3.43 6.63 15.31
N GLU A 256 -2.93 7.35 14.31
CA GLU A 256 -3.40 8.70 13.98
C GLU A 256 -4.87 8.74 13.58
N VAL A 257 -5.38 7.62 13.03
CA VAL A 257 -6.77 7.49 12.60
C VAL A 257 -7.72 7.26 13.80
N PHE A 258 -7.19 6.64 14.87
CA PHE A 258 -7.99 6.22 16.03
C PHE A 258 -7.45 6.79 17.35
N PRO A 259 -7.66 8.10 17.65
CA PRO A 259 -7.32 8.62 18.97
C PRO A 259 -7.98 7.79 20.06
N SER A 260 -7.21 7.19 20.96
CA SER A 260 -7.71 6.25 21.95
C SER A 260 -7.61 6.79 23.39
N PRO A 261 -8.70 7.26 23.98
CA PRO A 261 -8.73 7.60 25.42
C PRO A 261 -8.35 6.42 26.32
N VAL A 262 -8.51 5.20 25.82
CA VAL A 262 -8.12 3.98 26.55
C VAL A 262 -6.60 3.88 26.64
N LEU A 263 -5.88 4.14 25.54
CA LEU A 263 -4.41 4.17 25.57
C LEU A 263 -3.87 5.28 26.45
N GLU A 264 -4.48 6.47 26.42
CA GLU A 264 -4.14 7.56 27.35
C GLU A 264 -4.29 7.11 28.82
N GLN A 265 -5.38 6.39 29.14
CA GLN A 265 -5.59 5.87 30.47
C GLN A 265 -4.55 4.82 30.86
N ILE A 266 -4.27 3.84 29.99
CA ILE A 266 -3.25 2.80 30.22
C ILE A 266 -1.89 3.44 30.48
N ALA A 267 -1.48 4.40 29.64
CA ALA A 267 -0.23 5.14 29.81
C ALA A 267 -0.17 5.89 31.15
N ALA A 268 -1.26 6.58 31.52
CA ALA A 268 -1.32 7.31 32.78
C ALA A 268 -1.22 6.41 34.02
N GLU A 269 -1.77 5.19 34.01
CA GLU A 269 -1.76 4.24 35.10
C GLU A 269 -0.41 3.48 35.18
N THR A 270 0.20 3.13 34.05
CA THR A 270 1.43 2.33 33.99
C THR A 270 2.72 3.16 33.96
N GLY A 271 2.62 4.43 33.56
CA GLY A 271 3.77 5.32 33.35
C GLY A 271 4.54 5.06 32.05
N ALA A 272 4.00 4.26 31.13
CA ALA A 272 4.51 4.12 29.77
C ALA A 272 4.25 5.40 28.97
N ASP A 273 5.14 5.73 28.03
CA ASP A 273 4.90 6.83 27.10
C ASP A 273 3.80 6.44 26.08
N TYR A 274 2.85 7.35 25.84
CA TYR A 274 1.83 7.17 24.80
C TYR A 274 2.25 7.89 23.52
N ILE A 275 2.35 7.13 22.43
CA ILE A 275 2.68 7.60 21.09
C ILE A 275 1.45 7.34 20.21
N ASP A 276 0.85 8.38 19.62
CA ASP A 276 -0.47 8.33 18.97
C ASP A 276 -0.44 8.55 17.46
N ASP A 277 0.70 8.36 16.82
CA ASP A 277 0.91 8.73 15.43
C ASP A 277 1.38 7.60 14.49
N LEU A 278 1.21 6.31 14.87
CA LEU A 278 1.46 5.21 13.92
C LEU A 278 0.43 5.20 12.80
N ARG A 279 0.89 4.81 11.63
CA ARG A 279 0.16 4.96 10.36
C ARG A 279 -0.21 3.65 9.70
N ASP A 280 -0.41 2.60 10.27
CA ASP A 280 -0.80 1.28 9.76
C ASP A 280 -0.89 1.13 8.22
N ASP A 281 -1.87 1.76 7.57
CA ASP A 281 -2.15 1.70 6.13
C ASP A 281 -2.31 3.07 5.45
N ASP A 282 -1.99 4.17 6.16
CA ASP A 282 -2.05 5.53 5.62
C ASP A 282 -0.66 6.08 5.29
N LEU A 283 -0.50 6.64 4.09
CA LEU A 283 0.78 7.24 3.72
C LEU A 283 0.99 8.58 4.45
N PRO A 284 2.21 8.94 4.85
CA PRO A 284 2.49 10.24 5.46
C PRO A 284 2.34 11.38 4.44
N GLY A 285 2.07 12.60 4.91
CA GLY A 285 1.94 13.78 4.05
C GLY A 285 0.69 13.77 3.18
N GLU A 286 0.75 14.50 2.07
CA GLU A 286 -0.31 14.57 1.07
C GLU A 286 0.21 14.07 -0.29
N ASN A 287 -0.70 13.66 -1.19
CA ASN A 287 -0.30 13.24 -2.54
C ASN A 287 0.54 14.31 -3.23
N GLY A 288 1.75 13.93 -3.62
CA GLY A 288 2.76 14.82 -4.21
C GLY A 288 3.89 15.22 -3.26
N ASP A 289 3.76 14.97 -1.97
CA ASP A 289 4.86 15.09 -1.02
C ASP A 289 5.88 13.95 -1.22
N ALA A 290 7.13 14.21 -0.89
CA ALA A 290 8.19 13.22 -1.12
C ALA A 290 8.07 11.99 -0.22
N ASP A 291 7.47 12.14 0.94
CA ASP A 291 7.23 11.09 1.93
C ASP A 291 5.86 10.40 1.77
N HIS A 292 4.98 10.92 0.89
CA HIS A 292 3.74 10.24 0.55
C HIS A 292 4.04 9.00 -0.30
N SER A 293 4.56 7.97 0.36
CA SER A 293 5.06 6.74 -0.24
C SER A 293 5.06 5.58 0.74
N TYR A 294 5.06 4.35 0.22
CA TYR A 294 5.26 3.13 1.03
C TYR A 294 6.56 3.19 1.84
N LEU A 295 7.64 3.66 1.23
CA LEU A 295 8.92 3.80 1.92
C LEU A 295 8.86 4.87 3.02
N GLY A 296 8.10 5.94 2.79
CA GLY A 296 7.81 6.98 3.78
C GLY A 296 7.03 6.43 4.97
N LEU A 297 5.95 5.70 4.69
CA LEU A 297 5.12 5.04 5.71
C LEU A 297 5.98 4.13 6.61
N MET A 298 6.68 3.17 6.03
CA MET A 298 7.49 2.23 6.81
C MET A 298 8.64 2.90 7.55
N THR A 299 9.27 3.90 6.94
CA THR A 299 10.36 4.65 7.59
C THR A 299 9.85 5.45 8.78
N PHE A 300 8.69 6.08 8.64
CA PHE A 300 8.04 6.84 9.71
C PHE A 300 7.69 5.94 10.89
N ASP A 301 6.97 4.84 10.64
CA ASP A 301 6.55 3.92 11.69
C ASP A 301 7.73 3.26 12.40
N PHE A 302 8.72 2.77 11.65
CA PHE A 302 9.88 2.12 12.26
C PHE A 302 10.75 3.10 13.06
N ALA A 303 10.89 4.35 12.60
CA ALA A 303 11.59 5.38 13.35
C ALA A 303 10.86 5.71 14.67
N THR A 304 9.53 5.83 14.61
CA THR A 304 8.66 6.08 15.76
C THR A 304 8.74 4.94 16.77
N LEU A 305 8.49 3.70 16.33
CA LEU A 305 8.54 2.51 17.18
C LEU A 305 9.91 2.34 17.86
N MET A 306 10.97 2.35 17.06
CA MET A 306 12.31 2.06 17.56
C MET A 306 12.86 3.18 18.43
N GLY A 307 12.55 4.44 18.10
CA GLY A 307 12.95 5.61 18.89
C GLY A 307 12.31 5.62 20.28
N ALA A 308 10.99 5.41 20.35
CA ALA A 308 10.26 5.36 21.60
C ALA A 308 10.71 4.21 22.52
N LEU A 309 11.18 3.11 21.94
CA LEU A 309 11.67 1.94 22.67
C LEU A 309 13.17 1.98 23.00
N GLY A 310 13.82 3.14 22.81
CA GLY A 310 15.18 3.41 23.23
C GLY A 310 16.26 3.04 22.22
N GLY A 311 15.90 2.85 20.94
CA GLY A 311 16.83 2.71 19.83
C GLY A 311 17.32 4.05 19.29
N ASP A 312 18.22 4.03 18.32
CA ASP A 312 18.70 5.20 17.59
C ASP A 312 18.12 5.23 16.17
N PRO A 313 17.01 5.97 15.92
CA PRO A 313 16.35 6.02 14.62
C PRO A 313 17.06 6.96 13.62
N SER A 314 18.17 7.62 13.99
CA SER A 314 18.82 8.66 13.17
C SER A 314 19.27 8.19 11.77
N ALA A 315 19.40 6.89 11.58
CA ALA A 315 19.72 6.31 10.29
C ALA A 315 18.55 6.43 9.29
N PHE A 316 17.30 6.38 9.77
CA PHE A 316 16.11 6.58 8.95
C PHE A 316 15.99 8.00 8.38
N GLU A 317 16.46 9.03 9.10
CA GLU A 317 16.44 10.43 8.65
C GLU A 317 17.19 10.66 7.33
N ARG A 318 18.09 9.76 6.97
CA ARG A 318 18.91 9.84 5.76
C ARG A 318 18.45 8.91 4.65
N PHE A 319 17.45 8.11 4.94
CA PHE A 319 16.87 7.21 3.95
C PHE A 319 16.02 8.03 2.96
N ASP A 320 16.20 7.81 1.67
CA ASP A 320 15.39 8.48 0.65
C ASP A 320 14.05 7.77 0.52
N VAL A 321 13.00 8.40 1.00
CA VAL A 321 11.64 7.87 1.03
C VAL A 321 10.82 8.20 -0.22
N SER A 322 11.37 9.01 -1.14
CA SER A 322 10.63 9.48 -2.31
C SER A 322 10.20 8.34 -3.24
N ASN A 323 9.07 8.51 -3.88
CA ASN A 323 8.62 7.62 -4.94
C ASN A 323 9.63 7.56 -6.09
N LEU A 324 9.81 6.38 -6.68
CA LEU A 324 10.63 6.19 -7.89
C LEU A 324 9.90 6.66 -9.14
N GLN A 325 8.58 6.67 -9.11
CA GLN A 325 7.72 7.00 -10.23
C GLN A 325 6.80 8.16 -9.88
N SER A 326 6.44 8.98 -10.89
CA SER A 326 5.46 10.05 -10.74
C SER A 326 4.09 9.48 -10.35
N GLY A 327 3.41 10.15 -9.41
CA GLY A 327 2.03 9.88 -9.03
C GLY A 327 0.99 10.52 -9.94
N ASP A 328 1.37 11.14 -11.06
CA ASP A 328 0.45 11.89 -11.94
C ASP A 328 -0.71 11.05 -12.48
N ASN A 329 -0.60 9.74 -12.45
CA ASN A 329 -1.59 8.77 -12.94
C ASN A 329 -2.22 7.95 -11.81
N THR A 330 -2.03 8.35 -10.57
CA THR A 330 -2.51 7.62 -9.39
C THR A 330 -3.48 8.51 -8.62
N GLU A 331 -4.69 8.01 -8.41
CA GLU A 331 -5.73 8.63 -7.60
C GLU A 331 -5.77 7.94 -6.25
N TYR A 332 -5.34 8.65 -5.20
CA TYR A 332 -5.60 8.29 -3.81
C TYR A 332 -6.92 8.94 -3.39
N ARG A 333 -7.65 8.29 -2.50
CA ARG A 333 -8.85 8.87 -1.89
C ARG A 333 -8.52 9.37 -0.48
N TYR A 334 -9.20 10.44 -0.07
CA TYR A 334 -9.06 11.10 1.22
C TYR A 334 -10.43 11.28 1.87
#